data_274d1c99208c5cc2f3b02a8fec809880
#
_entry.id   274d1c99208c5cc2f3b02a8fec809880
#
_cell.length_a   1.000
_cell.length_b   1.000
_cell.length_c   1.000
_cell.angle_alpha   90.00
_cell.angle_beta   90.00
_cell.angle_gamma   90.00
#
_symmetry.space_group_name_H-M   'P 1'
#
loop_
_entity.id
_entity.type
_entity.pdbx_description
1 polymer ?
#
loop_
_entity_poly.entity_id
_entity_poly.type
_entity_poly.pdbx_seq_one_letter_code
_entity_poly.pdbx_strand_id
1 'polypeptide(L)'
;MKIKVSVPATSANVGSGFDALGLAVTLYNTVTFEESDKLDISAADGTRIPRNESNLVYRSAKGLFDKLGKKIPPLKIVQTNPIPMARGLGSSSACIIAGLLGANRMLGDILNTQELLTLATSIEGHPDNVAPALLGGLTSSVYEDGVVYSVKRDVDQSLCFAAIVPDYKLLTEAARAALPREVSHKDAVYNLSRAALVPAAFCEGRHELLAIATEDKLHQPYRMPLMPGSKEAFALAKQCGAKAVYVSGAGSTVMAVAERADAEEFYKGLETGLEQLEGLDGCEAFTLLRLDADNTGATVE
;
A
#
# COMPACT_ATOMS: atom_id res chain seq x y z
N MET A 1 30.23 -3.04 -1.14
CA MET A 1 29.28 -2.43 -0.16
C MET A 1 28.01 -3.24 -0.20
N LYS A 2 27.40 -3.53 0.96
CA LYS A 2 26.11 -4.22 1.04
C LYS A 2 25.10 -3.23 1.58
N ILE A 3 24.00 -3.03 0.84
CA ILE A 3 22.92 -2.12 1.19
C ILE A 3 21.66 -2.97 1.38
N LYS A 4 20.96 -2.80 2.49
CA LYS A 4 19.67 -3.43 2.75
C LYS A 4 18.60 -2.34 2.87
N VAL A 5 17.55 -2.46 2.09
CA VAL A 5 16.39 -1.56 2.12
C VAL A 5 15.18 -2.34 2.61
N SER A 6 14.47 -1.80 3.58
CA SER A 6 13.21 -2.32 4.07
C SER A 6 12.09 -1.33 3.78
N VAL A 7 11.00 -1.77 3.16
CA VAL A 7 9.90 -0.91 2.73
C VAL A 7 8.57 -1.49 3.20
N PRO A 8 7.75 -0.71 3.93
CA PRO A 8 6.46 -1.17 4.42
C PRO A 8 5.43 -1.38 3.30
N ALA A 9 4.47 -2.24 3.56
CA ALA A 9 3.23 -2.33 2.79
C ALA A 9 2.39 -1.06 2.98
N THR A 10 1.50 -0.81 2.03
CA THR A 10 0.66 0.39 2.06
C THR A 10 -0.78 0.08 1.70
N SER A 11 -1.69 0.82 2.29
CA SER A 11 -3.11 0.82 1.96
C SER A 11 -3.48 2.20 1.41
N ALA A 12 -3.70 2.26 0.10
CA ALA A 12 -4.08 3.49 -0.59
C ALA A 12 -5.58 3.78 -0.50
N ASN A 13 -5.97 5.00 -0.82
CA ASN A 13 -7.31 5.55 -0.80
C ASN A 13 -7.91 5.74 0.61
N VAL A 14 -7.67 4.85 1.55
CA VAL A 14 -8.20 4.87 2.93
C VAL A 14 -9.70 5.23 2.94
N GLY A 15 -10.48 4.49 2.14
CA GLY A 15 -11.90 4.76 1.91
C GLY A 15 -12.12 5.98 1.01
N SER A 16 -12.48 7.13 1.57
CA SER A 16 -12.88 8.32 0.82
C SER A 16 -11.77 9.12 0.15
N GLY A 17 -10.49 8.82 0.46
CA GLY A 17 -9.35 9.60 -0.01
C GLY A 17 -8.75 9.14 -1.34
N PHE A 18 -9.59 8.86 -2.32
CA PHE A 18 -9.22 8.32 -3.63
C PHE A 18 -8.03 9.08 -4.27
N ASP A 19 -6.97 8.33 -4.64
CA ASP A 19 -5.72 8.81 -5.25
C ASP A 19 -4.95 9.90 -4.43
N ALA A 20 -5.42 10.23 -3.21
CA ALA A 20 -4.83 11.28 -2.38
C ALA A 20 -4.30 10.79 -1.03
N LEU A 21 -4.97 9.81 -0.41
CA LEU A 21 -4.61 9.32 0.92
C LEU A 21 -3.97 7.94 0.85
N GLY A 22 -2.92 7.75 1.66
CA GLY A 22 -2.25 6.47 1.80
C GLY A 22 -1.76 6.24 3.22
N LEU A 23 -1.75 4.97 3.63
CA LEU A 23 -1.37 4.52 4.96
C LEU A 23 -0.28 3.46 4.86
N ALA A 24 0.81 3.60 5.62
CA ALA A 24 1.81 2.55 5.76
C ALA A 24 1.47 1.58 6.90
N VAL A 25 1.71 0.28 6.68
CA VAL A 25 1.42 -0.79 7.65
C VAL A 25 2.60 -1.75 7.79
N THR A 26 2.68 -2.44 8.95
CA THR A 26 3.81 -3.27 9.39
C THR A 26 3.87 -4.63 8.68
N LEU A 27 4.16 -4.60 7.39
CA LEU A 27 4.52 -5.78 6.58
C LEU A 27 5.56 -5.31 5.57
N TYR A 28 6.76 -5.90 5.55
CA TYR A 28 7.88 -5.28 4.84
C TYR A 28 8.44 -6.15 3.72
N ASN A 29 8.59 -5.58 2.54
CA ASN A 29 9.53 -6.13 1.56
C ASN A 29 10.95 -5.68 1.92
N THR A 30 11.91 -6.60 1.82
CA THR A 30 13.34 -6.27 2.00
C THR A 30 14.11 -6.59 0.74
N VAL A 31 15.04 -5.70 0.40
CA VAL A 31 15.91 -5.85 -0.77
C VAL A 31 17.36 -5.58 -0.37
N THR A 32 18.22 -6.52 -0.69
CA THR A 32 19.67 -6.36 -0.50
C THR A 32 20.35 -6.14 -1.84
N PHE A 33 21.23 -5.15 -1.91
CA PHE A 33 22.05 -4.83 -3.08
C PHE A 33 23.52 -5.05 -2.74
N GLU A 34 24.24 -5.73 -3.62
CA GLU A 34 25.68 -5.91 -3.57
C GLU A 34 26.26 -5.74 -4.99
N GLU A 35 27.43 -5.14 -5.14
CA GLU A 35 28.15 -5.13 -6.41
C GLU A 35 28.57 -6.56 -6.78
N SER A 36 28.53 -6.88 -8.06
CA SER A 36 28.79 -8.21 -8.59
C SER A 36 29.44 -8.13 -9.97
N ASP A 37 29.96 -9.24 -10.49
CA ASP A 37 30.53 -9.29 -11.85
C ASP A 37 29.44 -9.30 -12.93
N LYS A 38 28.23 -9.71 -12.59
CA LYS A 38 27.06 -9.77 -13.48
C LYS A 38 25.78 -9.47 -12.73
N LEU A 39 24.72 -9.11 -13.46
CA LEU A 39 23.39 -8.98 -12.89
C LEU A 39 22.89 -10.35 -12.40
N ASP A 40 22.60 -10.44 -11.11
CA ASP A 40 22.04 -11.64 -10.45
C ASP A 40 20.87 -11.20 -9.55
N ILE A 41 19.64 -11.61 -9.90
CA ILE A 41 18.43 -11.27 -9.17
C ILE A 41 17.76 -12.54 -8.68
N SER A 42 17.47 -12.60 -7.37
CA SER A 42 16.83 -13.75 -6.73
C SER A 42 15.82 -13.31 -5.66
N ALA A 43 14.92 -14.23 -5.29
CA ALA A 43 14.03 -14.09 -4.15
C ALA A 43 14.42 -15.14 -3.09
N ALA A 44 14.63 -14.67 -1.85
CA ALA A 44 15.03 -15.54 -0.74
C ALA A 44 13.85 -16.36 -0.17
N ASP A 45 12.63 -15.87 -0.38
CA ASP A 45 11.36 -16.45 0.10
C ASP A 45 10.66 -17.34 -0.94
N GLY A 46 11.30 -17.62 -2.07
CA GLY A 46 10.72 -18.43 -3.14
C GLY A 46 9.68 -17.70 -4.01
N THR A 47 9.40 -16.43 -3.75
CA THR A 47 8.48 -15.62 -4.57
C THR A 47 8.92 -15.59 -6.03
N ARG A 48 7.98 -15.79 -6.95
CA ARG A 48 8.26 -15.70 -8.39
C ARG A 48 8.41 -14.25 -8.83
N ILE A 49 9.63 -13.85 -9.15
CA ILE A 49 9.98 -12.51 -9.63
C ILE A 49 10.75 -12.60 -10.97
N PRO A 50 10.70 -11.57 -11.81
CA PRO A 50 11.62 -11.45 -12.95
C PRO A 50 13.09 -11.43 -12.46
N ARG A 51 13.94 -12.27 -13.08
CA ARG A 51 15.37 -12.38 -12.70
C ARG A 51 16.30 -11.69 -13.70
N ASN A 52 15.79 -10.72 -14.43
CA ASN A 52 16.49 -9.97 -15.46
C ASN A 52 16.19 -8.47 -15.35
N GLU A 53 16.56 -7.68 -16.32
CA GLU A 53 16.36 -6.23 -16.35
C GLU A 53 14.89 -5.78 -16.29
N SER A 54 13.91 -6.68 -16.50
CA SER A 54 12.49 -6.35 -16.33
C SER A 54 12.04 -6.34 -14.87
N ASN A 55 12.90 -6.76 -13.92
CA ASN A 55 12.60 -6.68 -12.48
C ASN A 55 12.37 -5.23 -12.05
N LEU A 56 11.27 -4.97 -11.35
CA LEU A 56 10.85 -3.60 -11.02
C LEU A 56 11.85 -2.89 -10.08
N VAL A 57 12.44 -3.60 -9.11
CA VAL A 57 13.48 -3.05 -8.24
C VAL A 57 14.69 -2.60 -9.07
N TYR A 58 15.17 -3.48 -9.96
CA TYR A 58 16.30 -3.15 -10.84
C TYR A 58 15.97 -2.01 -11.81
N ARG A 59 14.79 -2.02 -12.43
CA ARG A 59 14.34 -0.95 -13.34
C ARG A 59 14.30 0.41 -12.64
N SER A 60 13.78 0.45 -11.42
CA SER A 60 13.72 1.68 -10.63
C SER A 60 15.11 2.17 -10.25
N ALA A 61 15.98 1.27 -9.82
CA ALA A 61 17.39 1.60 -9.55
C ALA A 61 18.10 2.13 -10.81
N LYS A 62 17.97 1.40 -11.93
CA LYS A 62 18.54 1.79 -13.22
C LYS A 62 18.02 3.14 -13.69
N GLY A 63 16.72 3.41 -13.54
CA GLY A 63 16.10 4.68 -13.90
C GLY A 63 16.73 5.88 -13.19
N LEU A 64 17.11 5.74 -11.93
CA LEU A 64 17.83 6.80 -11.21
C LEU A 64 19.25 7.01 -11.78
N PHE A 65 19.98 5.93 -12.04
CA PHE A 65 21.31 6.03 -12.66
C PHE A 65 21.24 6.68 -14.05
N ASP A 66 20.30 6.27 -14.89
CA ASP A 66 20.07 6.80 -16.24
C ASP A 66 19.72 8.29 -16.20
N LYS A 67 18.85 8.73 -15.26
CA LYS A 67 18.49 10.15 -15.05
C LYS A 67 19.71 11.03 -14.76
N LEU A 68 20.74 10.46 -14.15
CA LEU A 68 21.98 11.16 -13.81
C LEU A 68 23.09 10.98 -14.86
N GLY A 69 22.78 10.31 -15.98
CA GLY A 69 23.76 10.00 -17.01
C GLY A 69 24.86 9.04 -16.55
N LYS A 70 24.60 8.25 -15.50
CA LYS A 70 25.55 7.27 -14.94
C LYS A 70 25.16 5.85 -15.35
N LYS A 71 26.15 4.99 -15.49
CA LYS A 71 25.91 3.56 -15.74
C LYS A 71 25.75 2.83 -14.41
N ILE A 72 24.65 2.08 -14.27
CA ILE A 72 24.47 1.20 -13.12
C ILE A 72 25.51 0.06 -13.15
N PRO A 73 26.22 -0.22 -12.05
CA PRO A 73 27.11 -1.37 -11.99
C PRO A 73 26.33 -2.69 -12.06
N PRO A 74 26.95 -3.80 -12.41
CA PRO A 74 26.31 -5.10 -12.25
C PRO A 74 26.03 -5.36 -10.76
N LEU A 75 24.83 -5.83 -10.45
CA LEU A 75 24.34 -5.99 -9.09
C LEU A 75 23.88 -7.42 -8.82
N LYS A 76 24.16 -7.89 -7.62
CA LYS A 76 23.44 -8.98 -6.99
C LYS A 76 22.31 -8.36 -6.15
N ILE A 77 21.04 -8.71 -6.49
CA ILE A 77 19.84 -8.22 -5.81
C ILE A 77 19.09 -9.41 -5.23
N VAL A 78 18.94 -9.42 -3.91
CA VAL A 78 18.16 -10.46 -3.21
C VAL A 78 16.92 -9.82 -2.59
N GLN A 79 15.75 -10.33 -2.93
CA GLN A 79 14.46 -9.82 -2.48
C GLN A 79 13.78 -10.80 -1.53
N THR A 80 13.08 -10.29 -0.53
CA THR A 80 12.11 -11.01 0.30
C THR A 80 10.81 -10.22 0.22
N ASN A 81 9.73 -10.84 -0.29
CA ASN A 81 8.52 -10.14 -0.72
C ASN A 81 7.26 -10.69 -0.04
N PRO A 82 7.10 -10.56 1.28
CA PRO A 82 5.89 -11.02 1.96
C PRO A 82 4.64 -10.20 1.62
N ILE A 83 4.79 -8.99 1.05
CA ILE A 83 3.66 -8.17 0.63
C ILE A 83 2.95 -8.83 -0.56
N PRO A 84 1.66 -9.22 -0.43
CA PRO A 84 0.91 -9.90 -1.50
C PRO A 84 0.86 -9.06 -2.79
N MET A 85 1.28 -9.66 -3.91
CA MET A 85 1.31 -8.97 -5.20
C MET A 85 -0.08 -8.86 -5.83
N ALA A 86 -0.41 -7.68 -6.41
CA ALA A 86 -1.66 -7.39 -7.09
C ALA A 86 -2.90 -7.62 -6.20
N ARG A 87 -2.84 -7.21 -4.95
CA ARG A 87 -3.92 -7.31 -3.96
C ARG A 87 -4.18 -6.02 -3.17
N GLY A 88 -3.69 -4.87 -3.67
CA GLY A 88 -3.98 -3.58 -3.06
C GLY A 88 -3.16 -3.25 -1.79
N LEU A 89 -2.01 -3.92 -1.58
CA LEU A 89 -1.11 -3.67 -0.44
C LEU A 89 0.23 -3.02 -0.84
N GLY A 90 0.29 -2.33 -1.97
CA GLY A 90 1.43 -1.51 -2.37
C GLY A 90 2.72 -2.26 -2.73
N SER A 91 2.65 -3.56 -3.12
CA SER A 91 3.84 -4.35 -3.46
C SER A 91 4.67 -3.74 -4.60
N SER A 92 4.03 -3.12 -5.61
CA SER A 92 4.72 -2.39 -6.70
C SER A 92 5.48 -1.21 -6.15
N SER A 93 4.81 -0.36 -5.38
CA SER A 93 5.39 0.84 -4.76
C SER A 93 6.55 0.49 -3.83
N ALA A 94 6.45 -0.60 -3.06
CA ALA A 94 7.55 -1.09 -2.24
C ALA A 94 8.78 -1.47 -3.08
N CYS A 95 8.58 -2.10 -4.25
CA CYS A 95 9.68 -2.41 -5.17
C CYS A 95 10.31 -1.13 -5.76
N ILE A 96 9.49 -0.14 -6.15
CA ILE A 96 9.97 1.14 -6.69
C ILE A 96 10.80 1.88 -5.65
N ILE A 97 10.27 2.04 -4.43
CA ILE A 97 10.96 2.72 -3.33
C ILE A 97 12.26 1.99 -2.98
N ALA A 98 12.24 0.65 -2.88
CA ALA A 98 13.46 -0.12 -2.60
C ALA A 98 14.54 0.09 -3.67
N GLY A 99 14.15 0.08 -4.95
CA GLY A 99 15.07 0.32 -6.05
C GLY A 99 15.68 1.71 -6.03
N LEU A 100 14.87 2.75 -5.82
CA LEU A 100 15.32 4.13 -5.77
C LEU A 100 16.21 4.41 -4.55
N LEU A 101 15.84 3.93 -3.37
CA LEU A 101 16.63 4.10 -2.15
C LEU A 101 17.98 3.36 -2.24
N GLY A 102 17.96 2.11 -2.74
CA GLY A 102 19.21 1.36 -2.97
C GLY A 102 20.15 2.07 -3.94
N ALA A 103 19.61 2.57 -5.06
CA ALA A 103 20.38 3.35 -6.04
C ALA A 103 20.90 4.67 -5.46
N ASN A 104 20.05 5.40 -4.71
CA ASN A 104 20.44 6.66 -4.08
C ASN A 104 21.59 6.47 -3.09
N ARG A 105 21.52 5.41 -2.26
CA ARG A 105 22.59 5.04 -1.32
C ARG A 105 23.90 4.70 -2.06
N MET A 106 23.83 3.93 -3.17
CA MET A 106 25.02 3.63 -4.00
C MET A 106 25.65 4.89 -4.61
N LEU A 107 24.85 5.90 -4.86
CA LEU A 107 25.28 7.18 -5.44
C LEU A 107 25.74 8.20 -4.39
N GLY A 108 25.70 7.87 -3.09
CA GLY A 108 26.09 8.74 -1.98
C GLY A 108 24.97 9.65 -1.49
N ASP A 109 23.71 9.21 -1.57
CA ASP A 109 22.49 9.91 -1.09
C ASP A 109 22.32 11.31 -1.71
N ILE A 110 22.47 11.39 -3.03
CA ILE A 110 22.45 12.65 -3.78
C ILE A 110 21.06 13.27 -3.95
N LEU A 111 19.99 12.46 -3.88
CA LEU A 111 18.61 12.93 -3.89
C LEU A 111 18.06 13.01 -2.47
N ASN A 112 17.37 14.09 -2.19
CA ASN A 112 16.61 14.23 -0.96
C ASN A 112 15.27 13.46 -1.02
N THR A 113 14.58 13.38 0.10
CA THR A 113 13.30 12.63 0.22
C THR A 113 12.23 13.15 -0.73
N GLN A 114 12.13 14.46 -0.94
CA GLN A 114 11.15 15.08 -1.84
C GLN A 114 11.41 14.72 -3.31
N GLU A 115 12.69 14.72 -3.71
CA GLU A 115 13.11 14.33 -5.06
C GLU A 115 12.86 12.85 -5.33
N LEU A 116 13.15 11.99 -4.34
CA LEU A 116 12.86 10.55 -4.39
C LEU A 116 11.37 10.28 -4.49
N LEU A 117 10.55 10.97 -3.70
CA LEU A 117 9.09 10.85 -3.73
C LEU A 117 8.53 11.25 -5.09
N THR A 118 8.99 12.37 -5.63
CA THR A 118 8.56 12.86 -6.95
C THR A 118 8.94 11.86 -8.06
N LEU A 119 10.16 11.31 -8.00
CA LEU A 119 10.61 10.31 -8.97
C LEU A 119 9.81 9.00 -8.83
N ALA A 120 9.58 8.52 -7.61
CA ALA A 120 8.77 7.32 -7.36
C ALA A 120 7.35 7.49 -7.90
N THR A 121 6.73 8.64 -7.66
CA THR A 121 5.38 8.95 -8.15
C THR A 121 5.34 9.02 -9.68
N SER A 122 6.36 9.55 -10.33
CA SER A 122 6.43 9.57 -11.80
C SER A 122 6.52 8.16 -12.42
N ILE A 123 7.05 7.18 -11.67
CA ILE A 123 7.12 5.77 -12.11
C ILE A 123 5.81 5.04 -11.84
N GLU A 124 5.19 5.25 -10.68
CA GLU A 124 3.94 4.57 -10.26
C GLU A 124 2.70 5.20 -10.90
N GLY A 125 2.71 6.51 -11.13
CA GLY A 125 1.60 7.29 -11.69
C GLY A 125 0.72 8.00 -10.67
N HIS A 126 0.77 7.61 -9.38
CA HIS A 126 0.03 8.23 -8.28
C HIS A 126 0.79 8.12 -6.96
N PRO A 127 0.60 9.09 -6.02
CA PRO A 127 1.41 9.19 -4.80
C PRO A 127 0.93 8.32 -3.64
N ASP A 128 -0.32 7.88 -3.63
CA ASP A 128 -1.05 7.30 -2.50
C ASP A 128 -0.47 5.99 -1.93
N ASN A 129 0.38 5.29 -2.69
CA ASN A 129 1.15 4.14 -2.22
C ASN A 129 2.64 4.48 -2.01
N VAL A 130 3.26 5.22 -2.92
CA VAL A 130 4.70 5.52 -2.81
C VAL A 130 5.00 6.50 -1.68
N ALA A 131 4.10 7.44 -1.39
CA ALA A 131 4.29 8.39 -0.30
C ALA A 131 4.30 7.70 1.07
N PRO A 132 3.29 6.89 1.47
CA PRO A 132 3.36 6.19 2.75
C PRO A 132 4.46 5.12 2.77
N ALA A 133 4.78 4.46 1.65
CA ALA A 133 5.89 3.52 1.58
C ALA A 133 7.23 4.18 1.93
N LEU A 134 7.46 5.40 1.45
CA LEU A 134 8.69 6.14 1.71
C LEU A 134 8.71 6.81 3.09
N LEU A 135 7.60 7.47 3.47
CA LEU A 135 7.52 8.38 4.62
C LEU A 135 6.99 7.72 5.89
N GLY A 136 6.23 6.64 5.77
CA GLY A 136 5.43 6.08 6.86
C GLY A 136 4.16 6.88 7.16
N GLY A 137 3.38 6.40 8.13
CA GLY A 137 2.18 7.04 8.64
C GLY A 137 1.04 7.13 7.64
N LEU A 138 0.13 8.06 7.91
CA LEU A 138 -0.92 8.49 6.99
C LEU A 138 -0.39 9.66 6.17
N THR A 139 -0.40 9.54 4.85
CA THR A 139 0.02 10.60 3.93
C THR A 139 -1.17 11.18 3.18
N SER A 140 -1.19 12.50 3.06
CA SER A 140 -2.09 13.25 2.18
C SER A 140 -1.25 13.88 1.08
N SER A 141 -1.54 13.57 -0.18
CA SER A 141 -0.66 13.93 -1.28
C SER A 141 -1.42 14.52 -2.46
N VAL A 142 -0.78 15.45 -3.17
CA VAL A 142 -1.19 16.00 -4.47
C VAL A 142 -0.04 15.80 -5.44
N TYR A 143 -0.33 15.35 -6.65
CA TYR A 143 0.63 15.27 -7.74
C TYR A 143 0.20 16.22 -8.86
N GLU A 144 0.95 17.29 -9.06
CA GLU A 144 0.64 18.35 -10.02
C GLU A 144 1.93 18.82 -10.70
N ASP A 145 1.87 19.05 -12.00
CA ASP A 145 2.99 19.53 -12.82
C ASP A 145 4.31 18.77 -12.62
N GLY A 146 4.21 17.45 -12.40
CA GLY A 146 5.37 16.58 -12.20
C GLY A 146 6.01 16.70 -10.81
N VAL A 147 5.36 17.38 -9.86
CA VAL A 147 5.81 17.53 -8.46
C VAL A 147 4.78 16.94 -7.51
N VAL A 148 5.25 16.23 -6.49
CA VAL A 148 4.39 15.72 -5.40
C VAL A 148 4.47 16.67 -4.22
N TYR A 149 3.32 17.04 -3.70
CA TYR A 149 3.17 17.71 -2.41
C TYR A 149 2.57 16.71 -1.44
N SER A 150 3.27 16.37 -0.37
CA SER A 150 2.82 15.37 0.59
C SER A 150 3.01 15.82 2.03
N VAL A 151 2.00 15.54 2.86
CA VAL A 151 2.05 15.74 4.31
C VAL A 151 1.88 14.38 4.96
N LYS A 152 2.83 14.00 5.81
CA LYS A 152 2.77 12.80 6.65
C LYS A 152 2.28 13.16 8.03
N ARG A 153 1.43 12.30 8.60
CA ARG A 153 1.01 12.32 10.02
C ARG A 153 1.20 10.93 10.61
N ASP A 154 1.61 10.90 11.87
CA ASP A 154 1.68 9.65 12.61
C ASP A 154 0.27 9.16 12.94
N VAL A 155 0.04 7.88 12.68
CA VAL A 155 -1.23 7.22 13.03
C VAL A 155 -1.23 6.88 14.51
N ASP A 156 -2.39 7.03 15.13
CA ASP A 156 -2.59 6.69 16.54
C ASP A 156 -2.31 5.21 16.80
N GLN A 157 -1.39 4.94 17.71
CA GLN A 157 -0.95 3.59 18.06
C GLN A 157 -2.00 2.78 18.85
N SER A 158 -3.09 3.41 19.26
CA SER A 158 -4.25 2.71 19.84
C SER A 158 -5.14 2.02 18.80
N LEU A 159 -4.85 2.20 17.50
CA LEU A 159 -5.48 1.47 16.41
C LEU A 159 -4.70 0.20 16.05
N CYS A 160 -5.42 -0.82 15.60
CA CYS A 160 -4.88 -2.02 14.97
C CYS A 160 -5.60 -2.30 13.65
N PHE A 161 -4.95 -3.02 12.75
CA PHE A 161 -5.40 -3.22 11.38
C PHE A 161 -5.45 -4.69 11.02
N ALA A 162 -6.51 -5.09 10.33
CA ALA A 162 -6.65 -6.41 9.74
C ALA A 162 -6.74 -6.27 8.21
N ALA A 163 -5.79 -6.85 7.49
CA ALA A 163 -5.91 -6.99 6.05
C ALA A 163 -6.50 -8.36 5.72
N ILE A 164 -7.70 -8.39 5.18
CA ILE A 164 -8.40 -9.59 4.71
C ILE A 164 -8.08 -9.73 3.22
N VAL A 165 -7.17 -10.65 2.90
CA VAL A 165 -6.58 -10.81 1.58
C VAL A 165 -7.18 -12.04 0.90
N PRO A 166 -7.98 -11.89 -0.17
CA PRO A 166 -8.48 -13.04 -0.92
C PRO A 166 -7.37 -13.68 -1.78
N ASP A 167 -7.56 -14.92 -2.18
CA ASP A 167 -6.59 -15.69 -2.96
C ASP A 167 -6.53 -15.31 -4.45
N TYR A 168 -7.51 -14.56 -4.98
CA TYR A 168 -7.48 -14.03 -6.35
C TYR A 168 -6.80 -12.67 -6.45
N LYS A 169 -6.33 -12.33 -7.66
CA LYS A 169 -5.68 -11.04 -7.98
C LYS A 169 -6.67 -10.09 -8.64
N LEU A 170 -6.57 -8.81 -8.33
CA LEU A 170 -7.24 -7.75 -9.06
C LEU A 170 -6.20 -6.76 -9.59
N LEU A 171 -6.09 -6.67 -10.92
CA LEU A 171 -5.17 -5.73 -11.54
C LEU A 171 -5.69 -4.30 -11.40
N THR A 172 -4.79 -3.37 -11.08
CA THR A 172 -5.13 -1.94 -10.91
C THR A 172 -5.79 -1.34 -12.14
N GLU A 173 -5.35 -1.75 -13.34
CA GLU A 173 -5.93 -1.32 -14.62
C GLU A 173 -7.42 -1.72 -14.73
N ALA A 174 -7.76 -2.97 -14.40
CA ALA A 174 -9.13 -3.46 -14.40
C ALA A 174 -10.01 -2.73 -13.36
N ALA A 175 -9.47 -2.50 -12.16
CA ALA A 175 -10.15 -1.75 -11.11
C ALA A 175 -10.37 -0.26 -11.47
N ARG A 176 -9.45 0.36 -12.23
CA ARG A 176 -9.60 1.72 -12.75
C ARG A 176 -10.59 1.78 -13.91
N ALA A 177 -10.60 0.79 -14.80
CA ALA A 177 -11.54 0.71 -15.92
C ALA A 177 -13.01 0.60 -15.50
N ALA A 178 -13.28 0.13 -14.27
CA ALA A 178 -14.63 0.05 -13.71
C ALA A 178 -15.17 1.40 -13.21
N LEU A 179 -14.32 2.43 -13.08
CA LEU A 179 -14.73 3.72 -12.56
C LEU A 179 -15.52 4.52 -13.60
N PRO A 180 -16.54 5.30 -13.18
CA PRO A 180 -17.26 6.18 -14.09
C PRO A 180 -16.35 7.34 -14.53
N ARG A 181 -16.59 7.86 -15.73
CA ARG A 181 -15.87 9.04 -16.25
C ARG A 181 -16.26 10.33 -15.56
N GLU A 182 -17.46 10.38 -15.01
CA GLU A 182 -18.05 11.54 -14.34
C GLU A 182 -18.75 11.10 -13.06
N VAL A 183 -18.77 11.97 -12.06
CA VAL A 183 -19.50 11.77 -10.81
C VAL A 183 -20.41 12.96 -10.55
N SER A 184 -21.50 12.76 -9.80
CA SER A 184 -22.38 13.85 -9.43
C SER A 184 -21.67 14.81 -8.48
N HIS A 185 -21.99 16.12 -8.57
CA HIS A 185 -21.50 17.11 -7.61
C HIS A 185 -21.83 16.72 -6.16
N LYS A 186 -22.98 16.08 -5.93
CA LYS A 186 -23.37 15.57 -4.62
C LYS A 186 -22.42 14.48 -4.11
N ASP A 187 -22.00 13.56 -4.96
CA ASP A 187 -21.08 12.48 -4.58
C ASP A 187 -19.65 13.01 -4.42
N ALA A 188 -19.23 14.01 -5.22
CA ALA A 188 -17.97 14.71 -5.02
C ALA A 188 -17.91 15.40 -3.64
N VAL A 189 -18.95 16.14 -3.25
CA VAL A 189 -19.04 16.76 -1.91
C VAL A 189 -19.10 15.71 -0.80
N TYR A 190 -19.82 14.60 -1.02
CA TYR A 190 -19.88 13.50 -0.08
C TYR A 190 -18.48 12.94 0.22
N ASN A 191 -17.69 12.70 -0.80
CA ASN A 191 -16.31 12.19 -0.63
C ASN A 191 -15.38 13.22 -0.03
N LEU A 192 -15.39 14.46 -0.54
CA LEU A 192 -14.53 15.54 -0.05
C LEU A 192 -14.70 15.77 1.45
N SER A 193 -15.94 15.81 1.93
CA SER A 193 -16.24 16.03 3.36
C SER A 193 -15.71 14.89 4.25
N ARG A 194 -15.75 13.65 3.76
CA ARG A 194 -15.25 12.48 4.48
C ARG A 194 -13.74 12.38 4.45
N ALA A 195 -13.13 12.59 3.30
CA ALA A 195 -11.66 12.61 3.16
C ALA A 195 -11.02 13.64 4.09
N ALA A 196 -11.68 14.80 4.29
CA ALA A 196 -11.21 15.82 5.23
C ALA A 196 -11.22 15.35 6.70
N LEU A 197 -12.03 14.35 7.07
CA LEU A 197 -12.10 13.79 8.43
C LEU A 197 -11.07 12.66 8.67
N VAL A 198 -10.54 12.03 7.62
CA VAL A 198 -9.62 10.88 7.78
C VAL A 198 -8.42 11.21 8.65
N PRO A 199 -7.70 12.34 8.50
CA PRO A 199 -6.57 12.65 9.36
C PRO A 199 -6.95 12.75 10.84
N ALA A 200 -8.08 13.38 11.17
CA ALA A 200 -8.56 13.48 12.55
C ALA A 200 -8.93 12.09 13.11
N ALA A 201 -9.59 11.26 12.31
CA ALA A 201 -10.00 9.92 12.71
C ALA A 201 -8.82 8.99 13.00
N PHE A 202 -7.77 9.02 12.17
CA PHE A 202 -6.65 8.09 12.26
C PHE A 202 -5.47 8.62 13.10
N CYS A 203 -5.30 9.94 13.21
CA CYS A 203 -4.08 10.53 13.76
C CYS A 203 -4.31 11.38 15.03
N GLU A 204 -5.55 11.80 15.32
CA GLU A 204 -5.87 12.70 16.42
C GLU A 204 -6.78 12.05 17.48
N GLY A 205 -6.90 10.71 17.45
CA GLY A 205 -7.69 9.94 18.42
C GLY A 205 -9.21 10.10 18.28
N ARG A 206 -9.71 10.65 17.15
CA ARG A 206 -11.17 10.83 16.91
C ARG A 206 -11.76 9.57 16.28
N HIS A 207 -11.63 8.44 17.02
CA HIS A 207 -11.99 7.11 16.51
C HIS A 207 -13.49 6.95 16.20
N GLU A 208 -14.35 7.75 16.80
CA GLU A 208 -15.78 7.79 16.51
C GLU A 208 -16.07 8.26 15.07
N LEU A 209 -15.10 8.90 14.42
CA LEU A 209 -15.21 9.35 13.02
C LEU A 209 -14.77 8.28 12.01
N LEU A 210 -14.09 7.20 12.42
CA LEU A 210 -13.50 6.21 11.51
C LEU A 210 -14.52 5.64 10.52
N ALA A 211 -15.71 5.26 11.01
CA ALA A 211 -16.75 4.69 10.17
C ALA A 211 -17.19 5.67 9.06
N ILE A 212 -17.52 6.91 9.43
CA ILE A 212 -18.01 7.90 8.48
C ILE A 212 -16.91 8.42 7.56
N ALA A 213 -15.68 8.59 8.08
CA ALA A 213 -14.55 9.09 7.31
C ALA A 213 -14.14 8.17 6.15
N THR A 214 -14.33 6.84 6.31
CA THR A 214 -13.93 5.84 5.30
C THR A 214 -15.05 5.46 4.34
N GLU A 215 -16.25 6.01 4.47
CA GLU A 215 -17.31 5.85 3.47
C GLU A 215 -16.94 6.54 2.16
N ASP A 216 -17.25 5.89 1.04
CA ASP A 216 -16.84 6.33 -0.28
C ASP A 216 -17.93 6.14 -1.33
N LYS A 217 -17.97 7.05 -2.29
CA LYS A 217 -18.83 6.99 -3.47
C LYS A 217 -18.07 7.15 -4.80
N LEU A 218 -16.75 7.30 -4.76
CA LEU A 218 -15.96 7.52 -5.96
C LEU A 218 -15.36 6.25 -6.54
N HIS A 219 -15.02 5.26 -5.72
CA HIS A 219 -14.34 4.07 -6.21
C HIS A 219 -14.88 2.73 -5.66
N GLN A 220 -15.13 2.61 -4.35
CA GLN A 220 -15.52 1.34 -3.74
C GLN A 220 -16.81 0.73 -4.33
N PRO A 221 -17.89 1.49 -4.55
CA PRO A 221 -19.13 0.94 -5.12
C PRO A 221 -18.92 0.31 -6.51
N TYR A 222 -17.96 0.82 -7.28
CA TYR A 222 -17.64 0.34 -8.63
C TYR A 222 -16.65 -0.82 -8.64
N ARG A 223 -15.77 -0.91 -7.63
CA ARG A 223 -14.76 -1.96 -7.50
C ARG A 223 -15.29 -3.22 -6.82
N MET A 224 -16.15 -3.07 -5.81
CA MET A 224 -16.71 -4.21 -5.06
C MET A 224 -17.38 -5.28 -5.92
N PRO A 225 -18.07 -4.97 -7.04
CA PRO A 225 -18.59 -6.00 -7.95
C PRO A 225 -17.53 -6.87 -8.61
N LEU A 226 -16.27 -6.38 -8.67
CA LEU A 226 -15.10 -7.13 -9.19
C LEU A 226 -14.39 -7.95 -8.10
N MET A 227 -14.91 -7.91 -6.87
CA MET A 227 -14.26 -8.48 -5.68
C MET A 227 -15.18 -9.51 -5.02
N PRO A 228 -15.22 -10.76 -5.53
CA PRO A 228 -15.99 -11.84 -4.90
C PRO A 228 -15.68 -11.97 -3.40
N GLY A 229 -16.69 -12.19 -2.56
CA GLY A 229 -16.54 -12.31 -1.11
C GLY A 229 -16.28 -11.01 -0.35
N SER A 230 -16.09 -9.88 -1.05
CA SER A 230 -15.79 -8.61 -0.37
C SER A 230 -16.93 -8.09 0.49
N LYS A 231 -18.17 -8.25 0.07
CA LYS A 231 -19.35 -7.84 0.85
C LYS A 231 -19.45 -8.62 2.16
N GLU A 232 -19.21 -9.91 2.09
CA GLU A 232 -19.19 -10.84 3.22
C GLU A 232 -18.05 -10.48 4.18
N ALA A 233 -16.86 -10.23 3.65
CA ALA A 233 -15.70 -9.76 4.44
C ALA A 233 -15.98 -8.40 5.13
N PHE A 234 -16.61 -7.45 4.44
CA PHE A 234 -17.05 -6.18 5.04
C PHE A 234 -18.06 -6.39 6.18
N ALA A 235 -19.05 -7.24 5.96
CA ALA A 235 -20.07 -7.53 6.98
C ALA A 235 -19.46 -8.23 8.20
N LEU A 236 -18.61 -9.24 7.97
CA LEU A 236 -17.90 -9.95 9.01
C LEU A 236 -17.03 -9.01 9.86
N ALA A 237 -16.21 -8.17 9.20
CA ALA A 237 -15.34 -7.23 9.91
C ALA A 237 -16.13 -6.29 10.81
N LYS A 238 -17.27 -5.77 10.35
CA LYS A 238 -18.18 -4.95 11.17
C LYS A 238 -18.78 -5.72 12.34
N GLN A 239 -19.18 -6.96 12.14
CA GLN A 239 -19.72 -7.84 13.20
C GLN A 239 -18.66 -8.14 14.26
N CYS A 240 -17.38 -8.24 13.87
CA CYS A 240 -16.26 -8.43 14.79
C CYS A 240 -15.81 -7.13 15.49
N GLY A 241 -16.49 -6.00 15.30
CA GLY A 241 -16.22 -4.76 16.01
C GLY A 241 -15.31 -3.77 15.29
N ALA A 242 -15.05 -3.97 13.97
CA ALA A 242 -14.28 -2.98 13.20
C ALA A 242 -14.95 -1.59 13.23
N LYS A 243 -14.17 -0.57 13.56
CA LYS A 243 -14.57 0.85 13.57
C LYS A 243 -14.59 1.44 12.16
N ALA A 244 -13.77 0.89 11.24
CA ALA A 244 -13.80 1.20 9.83
C ALA A 244 -13.51 -0.05 9.00
N VAL A 245 -14.11 -0.12 7.82
CA VAL A 245 -13.84 -1.15 6.81
C VAL A 245 -13.82 -0.50 5.43
N TYR A 246 -12.78 -0.72 4.66
CA TYR A 246 -12.64 -0.14 3.33
C TYR A 246 -11.80 -1.01 2.39
N VAL A 247 -11.89 -0.77 1.09
CA VAL A 247 -11.08 -1.44 0.07
C VAL A 247 -9.67 -0.82 0.06
N SER A 248 -8.67 -1.64 0.27
CA SER A 248 -7.27 -1.22 0.22
C SER A 248 -6.81 -1.00 -1.24
N GLY A 249 -6.44 0.21 -1.57
CA GLY A 249 -5.98 0.57 -2.92
C GLY A 249 -7.00 0.24 -4.01
N ALA A 250 -6.57 -0.49 -5.02
CA ALA A 250 -7.44 -0.99 -6.09
C ALA A 250 -8.26 -2.22 -5.66
N GLY A 251 -7.98 -2.80 -4.53
CA GLY A 251 -8.42 -4.12 -4.10
C GLY A 251 -7.38 -5.17 -4.50
N SER A 252 -7.60 -6.40 -4.26
CA SER A 252 -8.76 -7.13 -3.73
C SER A 252 -8.83 -7.16 -2.19
N THR A 253 -7.84 -6.68 -1.47
CA THR A 253 -7.80 -6.66 0.00
C THR A 253 -8.88 -5.74 0.58
N VAL A 254 -9.55 -6.23 1.60
CA VAL A 254 -10.40 -5.44 2.51
C VAL A 254 -9.58 -5.11 3.75
N MET A 255 -9.46 -3.84 4.06
CA MET A 255 -8.82 -3.35 5.29
C MET A 255 -9.89 -3.09 6.34
N ALA A 256 -9.69 -3.63 7.53
CA ALA A 256 -10.53 -3.37 8.70
C ALA A 256 -9.68 -2.76 9.82
N VAL A 257 -10.24 -1.79 10.54
CA VAL A 257 -9.57 -1.03 11.60
C VAL A 257 -10.36 -1.20 12.89
N ALA A 258 -9.67 -1.53 13.97
CA ALA A 258 -10.27 -1.66 15.30
C ALA A 258 -9.41 -0.94 16.35
N GLU A 259 -9.94 -0.76 17.55
CA GLU A 259 -9.16 -0.30 18.69
C GLU A 259 -8.27 -1.44 19.20
N ARG A 260 -7.04 -1.13 19.53
CA ARG A 260 -6.07 -2.10 20.03
C ARG A 260 -6.53 -2.78 21.33
N ALA A 261 -7.34 -2.08 22.12
CA ALA A 261 -7.91 -2.65 23.34
C ALA A 261 -8.77 -3.90 23.06
N ASP A 262 -9.40 -3.96 21.89
CA ASP A 262 -10.29 -5.04 21.47
C ASP A 262 -9.61 -6.03 20.50
N ALA A 263 -8.29 -5.88 20.25
CA ALA A 263 -7.58 -6.56 19.16
C ALA A 263 -7.69 -8.09 19.19
N GLU A 264 -7.55 -8.73 20.36
CA GLU A 264 -7.59 -10.19 20.49
C GLU A 264 -8.96 -10.76 20.11
N GLU A 265 -10.04 -10.16 20.60
CA GLU A 265 -11.40 -10.57 20.27
C GLU A 265 -11.71 -10.29 18.79
N PHE A 266 -11.31 -9.13 18.31
CA PHE A 266 -11.45 -8.74 16.90
C PHE A 266 -10.78 -9.72 15.94
N TYR A 267 -9.49 -10.02 16.13
CA TYR A 267 -8.78 -10.96 15.26
C TYR A 267 -9.30 -12.39 15.37
N LYS A 268 -9.62 -12.86 16.57
CA LYS A 268 -10.20 -14.19 16.75
C LYS A 268 -11.56 -14.33 16.07
N GLY A 269 -12.40 -13.30 16.18
CA GLY A 269 -13.68 -13.25 15.48
C GLY A 269 -13.51 -13.31 13.96
N LEU A 270 -12.56 -12.53 13.42
CA LEU A 270 -12.24 -12.56 12.00
C LEU A 270 -11.73 -13.93 11.55
N GLU A 271 -10.78 -14.55 12.25
CA GLU A 271 -10.25 -15.87 11.90
C GLU A 271 -11.36 -16.91 11.82
N THR A 272 -12.18 -17.00 12.87
CA THR A 272 -13.30 -17.95 12.91
C THR A 272 -14.36 -17.66 11.83
N GLY A 273 -14.66 -16.40 11.58
CA GLY A 273 -15.65 -16.02 10.57
C GLY A 273 -15.16 -16.23 9.14
N LEU A 274 -13.88 -15.99 8.86
CA LEU A 274 -13.30 -16.20 7.52
C LEU A 274 -13.27 -17.67 7.14
N GLU A 275 -13.02 -18.59 8.08
CA GLU A 275 -13.12 -20.06 7.84
C GLU A 275 -14.54 -20.45 7.39
N GLN A 276 -15.58 -19.73 7.85
CA GLN A 276 -16.97 -19.98 7.45
C GLN A 276 -17.32 -19.37 6.07
N LEU A 277 -16.50 -18.44 5.59
CA LEU A 277 -16.65 -17.81 4.28
C LEU A 277 -15.87 -18.53 3.18
N GLU A 278 -15.04 -19.52 3.52
CA GLU A 278 -14.29 -20.32 2.54
C GLU A 278 -15.24 -21.08 1.61
N GLY A 279 -14.92 -21.09 0.31
CA GLY A 279 -15.69 -21.77 -0.72
C GLY A 279 -16.97 -21.05 -1.14
N LEU A 280 -17.19 -19.80 -0.75
CA LEU A 280 -18.24 -18.98 -1.32
C LEU A 280 -17.92 -18.64 -2.79
N ASP A 281 -18.97 -18.54 -3.61
CA ASP A 281 -18.89 -18.27 -5.05
C ASP A 281 -17.88 -17.14 -5.37
N GLY A 282 -16.74 -17.51 -5.97
CA GLY A 282 -15.72 -16.61 -6.48
C GLY A 282 -14.62 -16.21 -5.51
N CYS A 283 -14.61 -16.73 -4.28
CA CYS A 283 -13.47 -16.65 -3.38
C CYS A 283 -13.25 -18.00 -2.67
N GLU A 284 -12.13 -18.65 -2.94
CA GLU A 284 -11.82 -19.97 -2.38
C GLU A 284 -11.27 -19.86 -0.96
N ALA A 285 -10.48 -18.81 -0.68
CA ALA A 285 -9.87 -18.61 0.64
C ALA A 285 -9.51 -17.13 0.90
N PHE A 286 -9.47 -16.78 2.18
CA PHE A 286 -8.95 -15.52 2.68
C PHE A 286 -7.75 -15.75 3.59
N THR A 287 -6.74 -14.90 3.45
CA THR A 287 -5.63 -14.82 4.41
C THR A 287 -5.82 -13.59 5.27
N LEU A 288 -5.83 -13.75 6.59
CA LEU A 288 -5.86 -12.66 7.55
C LEU A 288 -4.43 -12.23 7.90
N LEU A 289 -4.11 -10.96 7.68
CA LEU A 289 -2.85 -10.36 8.15
C LEU A 289 -3.17 -9.41 9.30
N ARG A 290 -2.55 -9.64 10.46
CA ARG A 290 -2.62 -8.75 11.63
C ARG A 290 -1.52 -7.70 11.49
N LEU A 291 -1.88 -6.43 11.42
CA LEU A 291 -0.98 -5.33 11.09
C LEU A 291 -1.14 -4.18 12.07
N ASP A 292 -0.08 -3.38 12.17
CA ASP A 292 -0.08 -2.09 12.84
C ASP A 292 0.21 -0.97 11.84
N ALA A 293 -0.01 0.28 12.22
CA ALA A 293 0.47 1.40 11.43
C ALA A 293 2.01 1.48 11.52
N ASP A 294 2.65 1.64 10.39
CA ASP A 294 4.07 1.97 10.33
C ASP A 294 4.25 3.49 10.26
N ASN A 295 4.71 4.10 11.32
CA ASN A 295 4.97 5.54 11.36
C ASN A 295 6.40 5.92 10.92
N THR A 296 7.21 4.96 10.50
CA THR A 296 8.63 5.16 10.14
C THR A 296 8.84 5.31 8.63
N GLY A 297 8.21 4.43 7.83
CA GLY A 297 8.43 4.34 6.40
C GLY A 297 9.68 3.50 6.03
N ALA A 298 10.16 3.68 4.81
CA ALA A 298 11.28 2.91 4.31
C ALA A 298 12.60 3.23 5.05
N THR A 299 13.39 2.19 5.31
CA THR A 299 14.71 2.31 5.96
C THR A 299 15.83 1.75 5.08
N VAL A 300 17.04 2.31 5.22
CA VAL A 300 18.27 1.89 4.51
C VAL A 300 19.38 1.65 5.52
N GLU A 301 19.93 0.42 5.50
CA GLU A 301 21.05 -0.04 6.33
C GLU A 301 22.28 -0.33 5.48
#